data_909d883e69fc29e2c31cc75c6f27bd0a
#
_entry.id   909d883e69fc29e2c31cc75c6f27bd0a
#
_cell.length_a   1.000
_cell.length_b   1.000
_cell.length_c   1.000
_cell.angle_alpha   90.00
_cell.angle_beta   90.00
_cell.angle_gamma   90.00
#
_symmetry.space_group_name_H-M   'P 1'
#
loop_
_entity.id
_entity.type
_entity.pdbx_description
1 polymer ?
#
loop_
_entity_poly.entity_id
_entity_poly.type
_entity_poly.pdbx_seq_one_letter_code
_entity_poly.pdbx_strand_id
1 'polypeptide(L)'
;MNDLSQLSGKELQEKLTWEAPNIAEKTPEQFEEAVAFCEGYKRFLDRAKTEREFVRETVKLIEAAGYRAFDPQAQYKAGDKVYVNNRGKAMILTTFGAKGAAQGVRINAAHIDSPRLDLKPSPLYEKSDLALFKTHYYGGIRKYQWTATPLALHGVVVKKGGEMLEICIGEDPADPVFCVSDLLPHLAAEQNKRTLAEGIKGEELNVIVGSLPFADDEKLKEPVKLMALKLLYEKYGITEKDFIRAEIEMVPAVKARDVGFDRSMVGAYGQDDRVCAYTALMAELEAEKPEYTTVTVFADKEETGSEGNTGLSSDFLLHHIQYLAQQEGADYKQVLAASVCLSSDVNAAFDPTFPQVSEERNSSYLNRGCVLTKYTGARGKSSTNDASAELMARVIDLFEENGVCWQTGELGAVDVGGGGTVAKFVAKMNVDTVDLGVPVLSMHSPFELTAKLDVYHTYKAYKAFLQ
;
A
#
# COMPACT_ATOMS: atom_id res chain seq x y z
N MET A 1 -9.93 -37.79 26.74
CA MET A 1 -11.08 -36.86 26.54
C MET A 1 -11.27 -36.12 27.85
N ASN A 2 -11.14 -34.79 27.84
CA ASN A 2 -11.40 -33.99 29.04
C ASN A 2 -12.90 -34.08 29.35
N ASP A 3 -13.24 -34.42 30.58
CA ASP A 3 -14.62 -34.51 31.07
C ASP A 3 -15.20 -33.07 31.11
N LEU A 4 -16.07 -32.76 30.16
CA LEU A 4 -16.73 -31.44 30.04
C LEU A 4 -17.98 -31.37 30.96
N SER A 5 -18.40 -32.49 31.56
CA SER A 5 -19.65 -32.60 32.32
C SER A 5 -19.67 -31.81 33.64
N GLN A 6 -18.47 -31.41 34.12
CA GLN A 6 -18.32 -30.67 35.36
C GLN A 6 -18.14 -29.14 35.18
N LEU A 7 -18.06 -28.66 33.94
CA LEU A 7 -17.87 -27.26 33.66
C LEU A 7 -19.23 -26.51 33.68
N SER A 8 -19.21 -25.31 34.26
CA SER A 8 -20.33 -24.38 34.15
C SER A 8 -20.51 -23.90 32.69
N GLY A 9 -21.68 -23.37 32.35
CA GLY A 9 -21.92 -22.83 31.01
C GLY A 9 -20.91 -21.76 30.60
N LYS A 10 -20.46 -20.92 31.53
CA LYS A 10 -19.42 -19.90 31.30
C LYS A 10 -18.06 -20.54 31.00
N GLU A 11 -17.64 -21.50 31.77
CA GLU A 11 -16.37 -22.23 31.55
C GLU A 11 -16.39 -23.01 30.23
N LEU A 12 -17.55 -23.60 29.86
CA LEU A 12 -17.74 -24.24 28.55
C LEU A 12 -17.64 -23.22 27.42
N GLN A 13 -18.26 -22.08 27.57
CA GLN A 13 -18.19 -21.00 26.57
C GLN A 13 -16.75 -20.54 26.39
N GLU A 14 -16.04 -20.20 27.46
CA GLU A 14 -14.64 -19.79 27.43
C GLU A 14 -13.72 -20.86 26.79
N LYS A 15 -14.02 -22.13 26.99
CA LYS A 15 -13.23 -23.24 26.46
C LYS A 15 -13.55 -23.62 25.01
N LEU A 16 -14.78 -23.46 24.57
CA LEU A 16 -15.26 -23.99 23.28
C LEU A 16 -15.51 -22.91 22.23
N THR A 17 -15.60 -21.65 22.62
CA THR A 17 -15.80 -20.54 21.69
C THR A 17 -14.51 -19.72 21.57
N TRP A 18 -14.32 -19.11 20.42
CA TRP A 18 -13.24 -18.18 20.15
C TRP A 18 -13.80 -16.92 19.49
N GLU A 19 -13.32 -15.77 19.92
CA GLU A 19 -13.57 -14.47 19.32
C GLU A 19 -12.29 -13.67 19.43
N ALA A 20 -11.93 -12.93 18.36
CA ALA A 20 -10.80 -12.04 18.39
C ALA A 20 -10.99 -10.96 19.47
N PRO A 21 -10.06 -10.82 20.42
CA PRO A 21 -10.21 -9.88 21.53
C PRO A 21 -10.12 -8.43 21.04
N ASN A 22 -10.86 -7.53 21.68
CA ASN A 22 -10.57 -6.10 21.57
C ASN A 22 -9.26 -5.83 22.32
N ILE A 23 -8.22 -5.39 21.59
CA ILE A 23 -6.88 -5.17 22.16
C ILE A 23 -6.89 -4.06 23.19
N ALA A 24 -7.64 -2.98 22.94
CA ALA A 24 -7.71 -1.86 23.87
C ALA A 24 -8.29 -2.24 25.23
N GLU A 25 -9.14 -3.29 25.29
CA GLU A 25 -9.66 -3.85 26.54
C GLU A 25 -8.72 -4.86 27.18
N LYS A 26 -8.06 -5.68 26.35
CA LYS A 26 -7.22 -6.81 26.80
C LYS A 26 -5.82 -6.35 27.25
N THR A 27 -5.22 -5.43 26.51
CA THR A 27 -3.84 -4.96 26.72
C THR A 27 -3.75 -3.44 26.54
N PRO A 28 -4.43 -2.65 27.40
CA PRO A 28 -4.50 -1.19 27.24
C PRO A 28 -3.10 -0.53 27.31
N GLU A 29 -2.13 -1.14 27.95
CA GLU A 29 -0.74 -0.69 28.06
C GLU A 29 -0.02 -0.64 26.71
N GLN A 30 -0.44 -1.44 25.73
CA GLN A 30 0.16 -1.43 24.38
C GLN A 30 -0.27 -0.23 23.53
N PHE A 31 -1.27 0.53 23.97
CA PHE A 31 -1.73 1.69 23.21
C PHE A 31 -0.66 2.78 23.08
N GLU A 32 0.11 3.04 24.13
CA GLU A 32 1.19 4.04 24.07
C GLU A 32 2.31 3.60 23.12
N GLU A 33 2.64 2.31 23.07
CA GLU A 33 3.61 1.75 22.13
C GLU A 33 3.11 1.89 20.69
N ALA A 34 1.83 1.59 20.46
CA ALA A 34 1.17 1.76 19.16
C ALA A 34 1.14 3.23 18.73
N VAL A 35 0.87 4.17 19.66
CA VAL A 35 0.94 5.60 19.36
C VAL A 35 2.36 5.99 18.95
N ALA A 36 3.38 5.60 19.71
CA ALA A 36 4.78 5.92 19.42
C ALA A 36 5.22 5.36 18.05
N PHE A 37 4.85 4.11 17.74
CA PHE A 37 5.10 3.48 16.44
C PHE A 37 4.43 4.24 15.30
N CYS A 38 3.16 4.60 15.46
CA CYS A 38 2.37 5.30 14.44
C CYS A 38 2.83 6.75 14.21
N GLU A 39 3.57 7.38 15.13
CA GLU A 39 4.20 8.68 14.85
C GLU A 39 5.27 8.56 13.75
N GLY A 40 6.04 7.46 13.74
CA GLY A 40 6.96 7.13 12.65
C GLY A 40 6.21 6.87 11.34
N TYR A 41 5.16 6.09 11.40
CA TYR A 41 4.31 5.74 10.27
C TYR A 41 3.68 6.98 9.60
N LYS A 42 3.06 7.88 10.37
CA LYS A 42 2.48 9.13 9.84
C LYS A 42 3.52 9.98 9.11
N ARG A 43 4.71 10.13 9.69
CA ARG A 43 5.81 10.87 9.03
C ARG A 43 6.28 10.21 7.74
N PHE A 44 6.28 8.89 7.69
CA PHE A 44 6.63 8.15 6.48
C PHE A 44 5.59 8.33 5.38
N LEU A 45 4.29 8.20 5.70
CA LEU A 45 3.18 8.44 4.76
C LEU A 45 3.23 9.84 4.14
N ASP A 46 3.55 10.86 4.94
CA ASP A 46 3.65 12.25 4.47
C ASP A 46 4.80 12.48 3.46
N ARG A 47 5.80 11.60 3.42
CA ARG A 47 6.99 11.69 2.56
C ARG A 47 6.97 10.70 1.39
N ALA A 48 6.11 9.72 1.46
CA ALA A 48 6.07 8.59 0.53
C ALA A 48 4.66 8.40 -0.03
N LYS A 49 4.16 9.38 -0.78
CA LYS A 49 2.81 9.34 -1.37
C LYS A 49 2.75 8.59 -2.70
N THR A 50 3.90 8.34 -3.33
CA THR A 50 4.02 7.57 -4.57
C THR A 50 4.98 6.39 -4.38
N GLU A 51 4.92 5.41 -5.27
CA GLU A 51 5.81 4.25 -5.23
C GLU A 51 7.30 4.66 -5.33
N ARG A 52 7.61 5.69 -6.11
CA ARG A 52 8.98 6.22 -6.22
C ARG A 52 9.46 6.86 -4.92
N GLU A 53 8.58 7.60 -4.27
CA GLU A 53 8.88 8.22 -3.00
C GLU A 53 9.03 7.18 -1.89
N PHE A 54 8.20 6.12 -1.90
CA PHE A 54 8.33 4.99 -0.98
C PHE A 54 9.73 4.35 -1.11
N VAL A 55 10.15 4.00 -2.33
CA VAL A 55 11.48 3.43 -2.58
C VAL A 55 12.58 4.38 -2.10
N ARG A 56 12.49 5.66 -2.42
CA ARG A 56 13.48 6.67 -2.01
C ARG A 56 13.58 6.81 -0.49
N GLU A 57 12.45 6.91 0.21
CA GLU A 57 12.46 7.03 1.67
C GLU A 57 12.91 5.72 2.34
N THR A 58 12.54 4.57 1.76
CA THR A 58 13.02 3.27 2.23
C THR A 58 14.52 3.13 2.09
N VAL A 59 15.11 3.51 0.94
CA VAL A 59 16.57 3.46 0.74
C VAL A 59 17.30 4.23 1.82
N LYS A 60 16.84 5.43 2.21
CA LYS A 60 17.46 6.20 3.29
C LYS A 60 17.47 5.46 4.64
N LEU A 61 16.36 4.76 4.95
CA LEU A 61 16.22 4.03 6.21
C LEU A 61 17.10 2.77 6.22
N ILE A 62 17.08 2.00 5.14
CA ILE A 62 17.81 0.73 5.07
C ILE A 62 19.32 0.92 4.99
N GLU A 63 19.82 1.94 4.24
CA GLU A 63 21.25 2.24 4.20
C GLU A 63 21.75 2.70 5.58
N ALA A 64 20.96 3.49 6.31
CA ALA A 64 21.28 3.84 7.71
C ALA A 64 21.28 2.60 8.64
N ALA A 65 20.52 1.54 8.31
CA ALA A 65 20.50 0.26 9.03
C ALA A 65 21.55 -0.76 8.51
N GLY A 66 22.44 -0.34 7.60
CA GLY A 66 23.57 -1.16 7.12
C GLY A 66 23.27 -2.04 5.91
N TYR A 67 22.14 -1.87 5.25
CA TYR A 67 21.87 -2.52 3.96
C TYR A 67 22.76 -1.94 2.87
N ARG A 68 23.16 -2.78 1.93
CA ARG A 68 23.91 -2.39 0.74
C ARG A 68 23.26 -2.96 -0.52
N ALA A 69 23.52 -2.36 -1.66
CA ALA A 69 23.03 -2.88 -2.93
C ALA A 69 23.51 -4.33 -3.14
N PHE A 70 22.58 -5.18 -3.59
CA PHE A 70 22.87 -6.58 -3.86
C PHE A 70 23.86 -6.73 -5.02
N ASP A 71 24.93 -7.48 -4.79
CA ASP A 71 25.91 -7.87 -5.82
C ASP A 71 25.79 -9.39 -6.07
N PRO A 72 25.35 -9.82 -7.25
CA PRO A 72 25.20 -11.25 -7.55
C PRO A 72 26.51 -12.05 -7.56
N GLN A 73 27.67 -11.36 -7.55
CA GLN A 73 28.99 -11.98 -7.51
C GLN A 73 29.58 -12.07 -6.10
N ALA A 74 28.99 -11.34 -5.14
CA ALA A 74 29.47 -11.37 -3.75
C ALA A 74 29.01 -12.67 -3.05
N GLN A 75 29.79 -13.07 -2.04
CA GLN A 75 29.39 -14.13 -1.10
C GLN A 75 28.81 -13.48 0.16
N TYR A 76 27.67 -13.99 0.62
CA TYR A 76 26.99 -13.50 1.79
C TYR A 76 26.96 -14.53 2.92
N LYS A 77 26.84 -14.05 4.14
CA LYS A 77 26.77 -14.86 5.37
C LYS A 77 25.61 -14.39 6.23
N ALA A 78 25.22 -15.20 7.19
CA ALA A 78 24.15 -14.87 8.14
C ALA A 78 24.38 -13.50 8.79
N GLY A 79 23.37 -12.66 8.75
CA GLY A 79 23.35 -11.27 9.21
C GLY A 79 23.75 -10.23 8.16
N ASP A 80 24.23 -10.63 6.97
CA ASP A 80 24.44 -9.67 5.88
C ASP A 80 23.09 -9.14 5.38
N LYS A 81 23.03 -7.83 5.09
CA LYS A 81 21.82 -7.10 4.69
C LYS A 81 22.00 -6.48 3.32
N VAL A 82 21.11 -6.80 2.39
CA VAL A 82 21.21 -6.29 1.01
C VAL A 82 19.82 -5.87 0.46
N TYR A 83 19.84 -5.03 -0.57
CA TYR A 83 18.64 -4.65 -1.27
C TYR A 83 18.82 -4.63 -2.79
N VAL A 84 17.73 -4.89 -3.50
CA VAL A 84 17.61 -4.70 -4.95
C VAL A 84 16.64 -3.56 -5.20
N ASN A 85 17.08 -2.49 -5.86
CA ASN A 85 16.21 -1.41 -6.32
C ASN A 85 15.79 -1.69 -7.77
N ASN A 86 14.53 -2.01 -7.98
CA ASN A 86 13.98 -2.28 -9.32
C ASN A 86 13.39 -0.99 -9.92
N ARG A 87 14.23 -0.25 -10.65
CA ARG A 87 13.85 0.96 -11.41
C ARG A 87 13.34 2.13 -10.57
N GLY A 88 13.62 2.15 -9.26
CA GLY A 88 13.10 3.17 -8.35
C GLY A 88 11.58 3.10 -8.11
N LYS A 89 10.93 1.97 -8.43
CA LYS A 89 9.48 1.78 -8.32
C LYS A 89 9.07 0.52 -7.56
N ALA A 90 9.98 -0.43 -7.42
CA ALA A 90 9.83 -1.64 -6.62
C ALA A 90 11.17 -2.00 -6.00
N MET A 91 11.18 -2.79 -4.94
CA MET A 91 12.43 -3.21 -4.33
C MET A 91 12.30 -4.52 -3.55
N ILE A 92 13.44 -5.15 -3.30
CA ILE A 92 13.56 -6.33 -2.44
C ILE A 92 14.60 -6.05 -1.39
N LEU A 93 14.29 -6.35 -0.13
CA LEU A 93 15.23 -6.38 0.98
C LEU A 93 15.52 -7.83 1.34
N THR A 94 16.74 -8.12 1.73
CA THR A 94 17.15 -9.48 2.17
C THR A 94 18.09 -9.37 3.34
N THR A 95 17.77 -10.07 4.44
CA THR A 95 18.69 -10.34 5.53
C THR A 95 19.01 -11.82 5.52
N PHE A 96 20.30 -12.17 5.34
CA PHE A 96 20.73 -13.57 5.25
C PHE A 96 20.60 -14.28 6.58
N GLY A 97 19.92 -15.43 6.59
CA GLY A 97 19.65 -16.24 7.76
C GLY A 97 20.77 -17.22 8.11
N ALA A 98 20.62 -17.86 9.27
CA ALA A 98 21.53 -18.91 9.72
C ALA A 98 21.38 -20.21 8.94
N LYS A 99 20.16 -20.50 8.46
CA LYS A 99 19.85 -21.64 7.59
C LYS A 99 20.06 -21.27 6.14
N GLY A 100 20.60 -22.20 5.37
CA GLY A 100 20.78 -22.01 3.93
C GLY A 100 19.47 -21.91 3.18
N ALA A 101 19.49 -21.21 2.03
CA ALA A 101 18.33 -20.96 1.18
C ALA A 101 17.62 -22.26 0.74
N ALA A 102 18.35 -23.40 0.64
CA ALA A 102 17.75 -24.70 0.34
C ALA A 102 16.67 -25.16 1.35
N GLN A 103 16.65 -24.59 2.55
CA GLN A 103 15.62 -24.83 3.56
C GLN A 103 14.42 -23.85 3.45
N GLY A 104 14.37 -23.07 2.39
CA GLY A 104 13.37 -22.03 2.13
C GLY A 104 13.74 -20.68 2.73
N VAL A 105 13.01 -19.67 2.29
CA VAL A 105 13.11 -18.29 2.77
C VAL A 105 11.79 -17.81 3.36
N ARG A 106 11.83 -16.78 4.18
CA ARG A 106 10.64 -16.11 4.71
C ARG A 106 10.36 -14.87 3.87
N ILE A 107 9.21 -14.86 3.18
CA ILE A 107 8.85 -13.80 2.26
C ILE A 107 7.74 -12.94 2.86
N ASN A 108 7.94 -11.63 2.92
CA ASN A 108 6.86 -10.65 3.04
C ASN A 108 6.71 -9.95 1.69
N ALA A 109 5.50 -9.85 1.17
CA ALA A 109 5.25 -9.18 -0.10
C ALA A 109 4.11 -8.18 0.05
N ALA A 110 4.37 -6.88 -0.10
CA ALA A 110 3.42 -5.78 -0.04
C ALA A 110 3.47 -4.96 -1.32
N HIS A 111 2.38 -4.26 -1.67
CA HIS A 111 2.46 -3.26 -2.71
C HIS A 111 2.67 -1.85 -2.15
N ILE A 112 3.11 -0.93 -2.99
CA ILE A 112 3.50 0.43 -2.60
C ILE A 112 2.90 1.52 -3.48
N ASP A 113 2.21 1.14 -4.54
CA ASP A 113 1.35 2.03 -5.32
C ASP A 113 0.00 2.21 -4.64
N SER A 114 -0.73 3.24 -4.99
CA SER A 114 -2.07 3.54 -4.45
C SER A 114 -2.90 4.24 -5.52
N PRO A 115 -4.25 4.17 -5.44
CA PRO A 115 -5.13 4.86 -6.38
C PRO A 115 -4.89 6.37 -6.43
N ARG A 116 -4.86 6.94 -7.65
CA ARG A 116 -4.52 8.34 -7.89
C ARG A 116 -5.01 8.83 -9.24
N LEU A 117 -4.67 10.07 -9.60
CA LEU A 117 -4.91 10.63 -10.93
C LEU A 117 -3.58 10.88 -11.65
N ASP A 118 -3.24 10.08 -12.65
CA ASP A 118 -2.04 10.29 -13.46
C ASP A 118 -2.30 11.36 -14.52
N LEU A 119 -1.33 12.22 -14.80
CA LEU A 119 -1.42 13.15 -15.93
C LEU A 119 -1.31 12.37 -17.24
N LYS A 120 -2.16 12.72 -18.21
CA LYS A 120 -2.03 12.20 -19.59
C LYS A 120 -0.74 12.72 -20.25
N PRO A 121 -0.20 12.06 -21.29
CA PRO A 121 1.04 12.49 -21.95
C PRO A 121 1.03 13.94 -22.50
N SER A 122 -0.14 14.46 -22.87
CA SER A 122 -0.34 15.86 -23.25
C SER A 122 -1.43 16.47 -22.39
N PRO A 123 -1.10 16.83 -21.12
CA PRO A 123 -2.13 17.09 -20.12
C PRO A 123 -2.64 18.53 -20.14
N LEU A 124 -1.76 19.51 -20.41
CA LEU A 124 -2.04 20.93 -20.19
C LEU A 124 -2.80 21.55 -21.35
N TYR A 125 -3.93 22.17 -21.03
CA TYR A 125 -4.74 22.92 -21.99
C TYR A 125 -5.40 24.12 -21.31
N GLU A 126 -5.84 25.09 -22.12
CA GLU A 126 -6.63 26.22 -21.67
C GLU A 126 -8.05 26.16 -22.22
N LYS A 127 -9.02 26.45 -21.38
CA LYS A 127 -10.42 26.62 -21.80
C LYS A 127 -11.12 27.61 -20.88
N SER A 128 -11.79 28.61 -21.49
CA SER A 128 -12.56 29.65 -20.76
C SER A 128 -11.74 30.32 -19.65
N ASP A 129 -10.52 30.76 -20.02
CA ASP A 129 -9.56 31.46 -19.15
C ASP A 129 -9.12 30.62 -17.91
N LEU A 130 -9.17 29.29 -18.01
CA LEU A 130 -8.64 28.36 -17.02
C LEU A 130 -7.59 27.47 -17.68
N ALA A 131 -6.43 27.31 -17.03
CA ALA A 131 -5.48 26.27 -17.34
C ALA A 131 -5.84 25.01 -16.56
N LEU A 132 -5.89 23.87 -17.26
CA LEU A 132 -6.30 22.60 -16.68
C LEU A 132 -5.35 21.47 -17.12
N PHE A 133 -5.21 20.45 -16.24
CA PHE A 133 -4.60 19.19 -16.59
C PHE A 133 -5.65 18.12 -16.91
N LYS A 134 -5.44 17.40 -18.00
CA LYS A 134 -6.12 16.15 -18.31
C LYS A 134 -5.49 15.01 -17.51
N THR A 135 -6.33 14.22 -16.85
CA THR A 135 -5.89 13.07 -16.08
C THR A 135 -6.48 11.77 -16.59
N HIS A 136 -5.86 10.67 -16.18
CA HIS A 136 -6.40 9.32 -16.22
C HIS A 136 -6.34 8.76 -14.80
N TYR A 137 -7.47 8.31 -14.24
CA TYR A 137 -7.43 7.70 -12.93
C TYR A 137 -6.69 6.36 -12.97
N TYR A 138 -5.98 6.07 -11.89
CA TYR A 138 -5.19 4.86 -11.65
C TYR A 138 -5.82 4.07 -10.51
N GLY A 139 -6.00 2.73 -10.69
CA GLY A 139 -6.65 1.88 -9.71
C GLY A 139 -8.16 2.06 -9.60
N GLY A 140 -8.74 1.41 -8.63
CA GLY A 140 -10.18 1.37 -8.39
C GLY A 140 -10.68 2.52 -7.52
N ILE A 141 -11.04 3.68 -8.09
CA ILE A 141 -11.52 4.83 -7.33
C ILE A 141 -13.04 5.04 -7.43
N ARG A 142 -13.63 5.61 -6.37
CA ARG A 142 -14.94 6.25 -6.44
C ARG A 142 -14.76 7.71 -6.84
N LYS A 143 -14.92 8.02 -8.12
CA LYS A 143 -14.54 9.28 -8.74
C LYS A 143 -15.11 10.53 -8.05
N TYR A 144 -16.31 10.44 -7.46
CA TYR A 144 -16.93 11.56 -6.74
C TYR A 144 -16.14 12.01 -5.49
N GLN A 145 -15.33 11.12 -4.89
CA GLN A 145 -14.51 11.46 -3.72
C GLN A 145 -13.30 12.33 -4.08
N TRP A 146 -12.96 12.40 -5.36
CA TRP A 146 -11.78 13.12 -5.86
C TRP A 146 -12.10 14.53 -6.34
N THR A 147 -13.39 14.89 -6.42
CA THR A 147 -13.82 16.27 -6.68
C THR A 147 -13.80 17.10 -5.40
N ALA A 148 -13.56 18.41 -5.53
CA ALA A 148 -13.50 19.37 -4.42
C ALA A 148 -12.46 19.01 -3.32
N THR A 149 -11.51 18.12 -3.64
CA THR A 149 -10.45 17.71 -2.72
C THR A 149 -9.16 18.42 -3.10
N PRO A 150 -8.41 19.03 -2.14
CA PRO A 150 -7.09 19.58 -2.40
C PRO A 150 -6.12 18.47 -2.85
N LEU A 151 -5.45 18.70 -3.98
CA LEU A 151 -4.50 17.76 -4.57
C LEU A 151 -3.10 18.39 -4.62
N ALA A 152 -2.09 17.56 -4.47
CA ALA A 152 -0.68 17.86 -4.67
C ALA A 152 -0.19 17.18 -5.96
N LEU A 153 0.83 17.77 -6.58
CA LEU A 153 1.49 17.27 -7.78
C LEU A 153 2.81 16.61 -7.39
N HIS A 154 2.94 15.32 -7.65
CA HIS A 154 4.15 14.54 -7.41
C HIS A 154 4.64 13.87 -8.69
N GLY A 155 5.89 13.46 -8.72
CA GLY A 155 6.39 12.61 -9.77
C GLY A 155 7.77 12.98 -10.28
N VAL A 156 8.08 12.51 -11.50
CA VAL A 156 9.38 12.71 -12.13
C VAL A 156 9.24 13.13 -13.59
N VAL A 157 10.17 13.95 -14.05
CA VAL A 157 10.37 14.29 -15.46
C VAL A 157 11.76 13.88 -15.88
N VAL A 158 11.89 13.10 -16.94
CA VAL A 158 13.20 12.75 -17.50
C VAL A 158 13.53 13.72 -18.64
N LYS A 159 14.49 14.60 -18.44
CA LYS A 159 14.92 15.58 -19.43
C LYS A 159 15.70 14.95 -20.58
N LYS A 160 15.91 15.72 -21.63
CA LYS A 160 16.82 15.31 -22.72
C LYS A 160 18.23 15.07 -22.14
N GLY A 161 18.77 13.88 -22.37
CA GLY A 161 20.09 13.49 -21.81
C GLY A 161 20.00 12.55 -20.60
N GLY A 162 18.78 12.25 -20.11
CA GLY A 162 18.55 11.24 -19.05
C GLY A 162 18.54 11.82 -17.63
N GLU A 163 18.71 13.14 -17.47
CA GLU A 163 18.55 13.80 -16.17
C GLU A 163 17.14 13.61 -15.65
N MET A 164 16.99 13.03 -14.45
CA MET A 164 15.71 12.87 -13.78
C MET A 164 15.49 14.02 -12.80
N LEU A 165 14.37 14.71 -12.98
CA LEU A 165 13.94 15.80 -12.13
C LEU A 165 12.75 15.33 -11.30
N GLU A 166 12.84 15.45 -9.99
CA GLU A 166 11.70 15.21 -9.09
C GLU A 166 10.83 16.45 -8.98
N ILE A 167 9.52 16.24 -8.96
CA ILE A 167 8.51 17.29 -8.79
C ILE A 167 7.68 16.97 -7.56
N CYS A 168 7.54 17.96 -6.68
CA CYS A 168 6.62 17.92 -5.55
C CYS A 168 6.10 19.34 -5.33
N ILE A 169 4.79 19.54 -5.46
CA ILE A 169 4.11 20.82 -5.25
C ILE A 169 2.79 20.56 -4.53
N GLY A 170 2.57 21.24 -3.40
CA GLY A 170 1.33 21.14 -2.62
C GLY A 170 1.50 20.45 -1.27
N GLU A 171 2.72 20.08 -0.91
CA GLU A 171 3.04 19.47 0.39
C GLU A 171 3.54 20.49 1.44
N ASP A 172 4.23 21.52 0.99
CA ASP A 172 4.61 22.62 1.87
C ASP A 172 3.40 23.57 2.05
N PRO A 173 3.11 24.09 3.25
CA PRO A 173 2.04 25.08 3.45
C PRO A 173 2.16 26.35 2.59
N ALA A 174 3.34 26.67 2.08
CA ALA A 174 3.58 27.78 1.17
C ALA A 174 3.32 27.43 -0.31
N ASP A 175 3.21 26.15 -0.65
CA ASP A 175 2.89 25.72 -2.01
C ASP A 175 1.39 25.93 -2.35
N PRO A 176 1.05 26.17 -3.61
CA PRO A 176 -0.33 26.07 -4.06
C PRO A 176 -0.79 24.61 -4.05
N VAL A 177 -2.09 24.40 -3.85
CA VAL A 177 -2.76 23.12 -4.11
C VAL A 177 -3.61 23.20 -5.37
N PHE A 178 -4.01 22.04 -5.88
CA PHE A 178 -4.81 21.90 -7.09
C PHE A 178 -6.16 21.25 -6.76
N CYS A 179 -7.13 21.32 -7.67
CA CYS A 179 -8.46 20.78 -7.40
C CYS A 179 -9.19 20.40 -8.69
N VAL A 180 -9.98 19.33 -8.62
CA VAL A 180 -11.03 19.03 -9.59
C VAL A 180 -12.32 19.70 -9.11
N SER A 181 -12.88 20.61 -9.89
CA SER A 181 -14.16 21.27 -9.54
C SER A 181 -15.35 20.33 -9.67
N ASP A 182 -16.39 20.61 -8.90
CA ASP A 182 -17.69 19.94 -9.04
C ASP A 182 -18.82 20.96 -9.18
N LEU A 183 -19.99 20.50 -9.58
CA LEU A 183 -21.16 21.36 -9.75
C LEU A 183 -21.78 21.71 -8.39
N LEU A 184 -22.25 22.93 -8.24
CA LEU A 184 -23.10 23.30 -7.11
C LEU A 184 -24.48 22.60 -7.26
N PRO A 185 -25.20 22.36 -6.17
CA PRO A 185 -26.47 21.60 -6.20
C PRO A 185 -27.51 22.18 -7.16
N HIS A 186 -27.56 23.50 -7.32
CA HIS A 186 -28.54 24.17 -8.19
C HIS A 186 -28.30 23.95 -9.69
N LEU A 187 -27.11 23.52 -10.10
CA LEU A 187 -26.75 23.22 -11.48
C LEU A 187 -26.61 21.70 -11.74
N ALA A 188 -26.73 20.87 -10.72
CA ALA A 188 -26.44 19.43 -10.78
C ALA A 188 -27.66 18.57 -11.23
N ALA A 189 -28.77 19.14 -11.70
CA ALA A 189 -30.00 18.42 -12.02
C ALA A 189 -29.78 17.24 -13.00
N GLU A 190 -28.96 17.42 -14.04
CA GLU A 190 -28.65 16.35 -14.99
C GLU A 190 -27.58 15.37 -14.45
N GLN A 191 -26.62 15.88 -13.69
CA GLN A 191 -25.60 15.02 -13.02
C GLN A 191 -26.28 14.09 -12.01
N ASN A 192 -27.24 14.58 -11.25
CA ASN A 192 -27.98 13.79 -10.24
C ASN A 192 -28.81 12.64 -10.82
N LYS A 193 -29.11 12.64 -12.14
CA LYS A 193 -29.79 11.53 -12.83
C LYS A 193 -28.83 10.39 -13.19
N ARG A 194 -27.53 10.61 -13.14
CA ARG A 194 -26.52 9.58 -13.42
C ARG A 194 -26.45 8.58 -12.26
N THR A 195 -26.01 7.37 -12.53
CA THR A 195 -25.64 6.43 -11.44
C THR A 195 -24.46 7.01 -10.63
N LEU A 196 -24.32 6.60 -9.38
CA LEU A 196 -23.22 7.07 -8.55
C LEU A 196 -21.83 6.78 -9.19
N ALA A 197 -21.69 5.66 -9.90
CA ALA A 197 -20.46 5.31 -10.61
C ALA A 197 -20.17 6.23 -11.80
N GLU A 198 -21.20 6.83 -12.39
CA GLU A 198 -21.13 7.72 -13.55
C GLU A 198 -21.34 9.20 -13.17
N GLY A 199 -21.64 9.48 -11.91
CA GLY A 199 -21.89 10.83 -11.39
C GLY A 199 -20.79 11.79 -11.80
N ILE A 200 -19.55 11.35 -11.68
CA ILE A 200 -18.36 11.96 -12.28
C ILE A 200 -17.78 10.98 -13.32
N LYS A 201 -17.62 11.43 -14.56
CA LYS A 201 -16.96 10.63 -15.60
C LYS A 201 -15.45 10.77 -15.51
N GLY A 202 -14.70 9.74 -15.94
CA GLY A 202 -13.22 9.80 -15.95
C GLY A 202 -12.67 11.02 -16.70
N GLU A 203 -13.26 11.38 -17.85
CA GLU A 203 -12.87 12.57 -18.63
C GLU A 203 -13.29 13.91 -17.99
N GLU A 204 -14.09 13.90 -16.93
CA GLU A 204 -14.47 15.07 -16.14
C GLU A 204 -13.48 15.35 -14.99
N LEU A 205 -12.55 14.43 -14.69
CA LEU A 205 -11.49 14.60 -13.69
C LEU A 205 -10.38 15.52 -14.24
N ASN A 206 -10.71 16.78 -14.52
CA ASN A 206 -9.78 17.79 -14.99
C ASN A 206 -9.34 18.66 -13.83
N VAL A 207 -8.04 18.73 -13.59
CA VAL A 207 -7.46 19.48 -12.46
C VAL A 207 -7.20 20.91 -12.86
N ILE A 208 -7.78 21.87 -12.13
CA ILE A 208 -7.53 23.30 -12.32
C ILE A 208 -6.14 23.63 -11.78
N VAL A 209 -5.32 24.31 -12.62
CA VAL A 209 -3.93 24.65 -12.30
C VAL A 209 -3.61 26.14 -12.45
N GLY A 210 -4.52 26.95 -12.96
CA GLY A 210 -4.31 28.39 -13.07
C GLY A 210 -5.47 29.12 -13.73
N SER A 211 -5.53 30.43 -13.49
CA SER A 211 -6.53 31.36 -14.08
C SER A 211 -5.96 32.72 -14.46
N LEU A 212 -4.65 32.94 -14.18
CA LEU A 212 -4.01 34.22 -14.48
C LEU A 212 -3.37 34.21 -15.87
N PRO A 213 -3.73 35.05 -16.81
CA PRO A 213 -3.10 35.11 -18.12
C PRO A 213 -1.69 35.70 -18.06
N PHE A 214 -0.81 35.22 -18.92
CA PHE A 214 0.45 35.93 -19.20
C PHE A 214 0.11 37.25 -19.88
N ALA A 215 0.59 38.36 -19.32
CA ALA A 215 0.36 39.70 -19.87
C ALA A 215 1.38 39.99 -20.95
N ASP A 216 0.91 40.38 -22.14
CA ASP A 216 1.71 40.85 -23.26
C ASP A 216 0.92 41.88 -24.06
N ASP A 217 1.62 42.75 -24.79
CA ASP A 217 1.02 43.72 -25.73
C ASP A 217 0.46 43.02 -26.98
N GLU A 218 0.96 41.82 -27.31
CA GLU A 218 0.48 41.01 -28.41
C GLU A 218 -0.65 40.05 -27.98
N LYS A 219 -1.57 39.76 -28.93
CA LYS A 219 -2.62 38.77 -28.71
C LYS A 219 -2.04 37.35 -28.71
N LEU A 220 -1.84 36.81 -27.54
CA LEU A 220 -1.35 35.44 -27.36
C LEU A 220 -2.47 34.42 -27.52
N LYS A 221 -2.12 33.21 -27.97
CA LYS A 221 -2.97 32.04 -27.92
C LYS A 221 -2.75 31.32 -26.57
N GLU A 222 -3.83 31.02 -25.86
CA GLU A 222 -3.78 30.29 -24.55
C GLU A 222 -2.87 30.99 -23.51
N PRO A 223 -3.13 32.29 -23.17
CA PRO A 223 -2.24 33.04 -22.28
C PRO A 223 -2.20 32.53 -20.84
N VAL A 224 -3.27 31.86 -20.33
CA VAL A 224 -3.31 31.29 -19.00
C VAL A 224 -2.47 29.98 -18.96
N LYS A 225 -2.55 29.17 -20.00
CA LYS A 225 -1.68 28.02 -20.18
C LYS A 225 -0.20 28.45 -20.26
N LEU A 226 0.08 29.52 -20.99
CA LEU A 226 1.43 30.05 -21.10
C LEU A 226 1.98 30.51 -19.75
N MET A 227 1.14 31.14 -18.90
CA MET A 227 1.54 31.54 -17.55
C MET A 227 1.87 30.30 -16.69
N ALA A 228 1.05 29.25 -16.74
CA ALA A 228 1.31 28.00 -16.02
C ALA A 228 2.64 27.35 -16.48
N LEU A 229 2.89 27.31 -17.79
CA LEU A 229 4.15 26.80 -18.34
C LEU A 229 5.36 27.65 -17.92
N LYS A 230 5.20 28.99 -17.92
CA LYS A 230 6.26 29.91 -17.46
C LYS A 230 6.65 29.59 -15.99
N LEU A 231 5.69 29.44 -15.10
CA LEU A 231 5.95 29.12 -13.69
C LEU A 231 6.63 27.77 -13.51
N LEU A 232 6.19 26.74 -14.26
CA LEU A 232 6.84 25.42 -14.27
C LEU A 232 8.27 25.49 -14.85
N TYR A 233 8.47 26.31 -15.87
CA TYR A 233 9.80 26.50 -16.44
C TYR A 233 10.75 27.23 -15.48
N GLU A 234 10.27 28.29 -14.82
CA GLU A 234 11.07 29.05 -13.85
C GLU A 234 11.48 28.19 -12.64
N LYS A 235 10.58 27.35 -12.15
CA LYS A 235 10.86 26.50 -10.97
C LYS A 235 11.67 25.25 -11.35
N TYR A 236 11.37 24.60 -12.48
CA TYR A 236 11.86 23.25 -12.81
C TYR A 236 12.54 23.16 -14.20
N GLY A 237 12.48 24.20 -15.02
CA GLY A 237 12.98 24.16 -16.39
C GLY A 237 12.21 23.20 -17.30
N ILE A 238 10.90 23.00 -17.05
CA ILE A 238 10.01 22.09 -17.77
C ILE A 238 9.31 22.85 -18.88
N THR A 239 9.28 22.25 -20.07
CA THR A 239 8.48 22.69 -21.22
C THR A 239 7.30 21.75 -21.45
N GLU A 240 6.32 22.14 -22.25
CA GLU A 240 5.16 21.29 -22.56
C GLU A 240 5.56 19.92 -23.12
N LYS A 241 6.64 19.85 -23.91
CA LYS A 241 7.14 18.58 -24.47
C LYS A 241 7.67 17.62 -23.40
N ASP A 242 8.10 18.12 -22.25
CA ASP A 242 8.66 17.29 -21.19
C ASP A 242 7.61 16.45 -20.46
N PHE A 243 6.33 16.84 -20.51
CA PHE A 243 5.24 16.01 -19.99
C PHE A 243 5.13 14.64 -20.66
N ILE A 244 5.52 14.51 -21.94
CA ILE A 244 5.44 13.24 -22.68
C ILE A 244 6.38 12.17 -22.09
N ARG A 245 7.42 12.59 -21.39
CA ARG A 245 8.42 11.72 -20.75
C ARG A 245 8.43 11.91 -19.23
N ALA A 246 7.28 12.22 -18.68
CA ALA A 246 7.06 12.37 -17.25
C ALA A 246 6.18 11.24 -16.72
N GLU A 247 6.33 10.94 -15.47
CA GLU A 247 5.37 10.23 -14.64
C GLU A 247 4.97 11.22 -13.54
N ILE A 248 3.81 11.84 -13.70
CA ILE A 248 3.31 12.89 -12.80
C ILE A 248 1.92 12.50 -12.32
N GLU A 249 1.72 12.57 -11.04
CA GLU A 249 0.59 12.07 -10.30
C GLU A 249 -0.03 13.19 -9.46
N MET A 250 -1.36 13.25 -9.47
CA MET A 250 -2.13 14.10 -8.57
C MET A 250 -2.61 13.23 -7.40
N VAL A 251 -2.15 13.55 -6.22
CA VAL A 251 -2.47 12.84 -4.97
C VAL A 251 -3.11 13.80 -3.96
N PRO A 252 -3.86 13.31 -2.96
CA PRO A 252 -4.42 14.17 -1.93
C PRO A 252 -3.34 14.96 -1.17
N ALA A 253 -3.51 16.27 -1.06
CA ALA A 253 -2.61 17.18 -0.34
C ALA A 253 -2.80 17.12 1.20
N VAL A 254 -3.48 16.10 1.69
CA VAL A 254 -3.76 15.91 3.12
C VAL A 254 -2.59 15.24 3.80
N LYS A 255 -2.22 15.73 4.98
CA LYS A 255 -1.24 15.06 5.86
C LYS A 255 -1.89 13.95 6.67
N ALA A 256 -1.10 12.95 7.03
CA ALA A 256 -1.52 11.90 7.96
C ALA A 256 -1.84 12.51 9.35
N ARG A 257 -2.98 12.13 9.93
CA ARG A 257 -3.49 12.68 11.19
C ARG A 257 -4.07 11.62 12.09
N ASP A 258 -4.08 11.93 13.39
CA ASP A 258 -4.89 11.19 14.34
C ASP A 258 -6.38 11.47 14.09
N VAL A 259 -7.20 10.43 14.21
CA VAL A 259 -8.66 10.49 14.03
C VAL A 259 -9.34 9.95 15.29
N GLY A 260 -10.52 10.55 15.60
CA GLY A 260 -11.29 10.27 16.80
C GLY A 260 -10.92 11.19 17.96
N PHE A 261 -11.84 11.36 18.93
CA PHE A 261 -11.59 12.16 20.12
C PHE A 261 -10.47 11.59 20.99
N ASP A 262 -10.35 10.26 20.97
CA ASP A 262 -9.34 9.48 21.68
C ASP A 262 -8.02 9.34 20.92
N ARG A 263 -7.98 9.83 19.67
CA ARG A 263 -6.81 9.76 18.78
C ARG A 263 -6.32 8.33 18.51
N SER A 264 -7.22 7.35 18.58
CA SER A 264 -6.91 5.92 18.46
C SER A 264 -6.64 5.47 17.02
N MET A 265 -7.02 6.28 16.04
CA MET A 265 -6.88 5.94 14.62
C MET A 265 -5.89 6.86 13.90
N VAL A 266 -5.38 6.38 12.77
CA VAL A 266 -4.64 7.15 11.77
C VAL A 266 -5.54 7.34 10.56
N GLY A 267 -5.69 8.59 10.11
CA GLY A 267 -6.31 8.92 8.83
C GLY A 267 -5.26 9.47 7.86
N ALA A 268 -5.17 8.89 6.66
CA ALA A 268 -4.20 9.29 5.65
C ALA A 268 -4.60 8.78 4.27
N TYR A 269 -3.96 9.32 3.24
CA TYR A 269 -4.03 8.81 1.88
C TYR A 269 -3.06 7.63 1.69
N GLY A 270 -3.53 6.60 1.00
CA GLY A 270 -2.72 5.47 0.54
C GLY A 270 -2.22 4.59 1.68
N GLN A 271 -3.04 4.37 2.70
CA GLN A 271 -2.78 3.33 3.69
C GLN A 271 -2.88 1.94 3.05
N ASP A 272 -3.68 1.81 2.00
CA ASP A 272 -3.66 0.71 1.05
C ASP A 272 -2.49 0.91 0.05
N ASP A 273 -1.40 0.10 0.02
CA ASP A 273 -1.04 -0.86 1.07
C ASP A 273 0.25 -0.42 1.82
N ARG A 274 0.47 0.90 1.87
CA ARG A 274 1.67 1.43 2.57
C ARG A 274 1.67 1.15 4.07
N VAL A 275 0.51 0.83 4.66
CA VAL A 275 0.47 0.42 6.08
C VAL A 275 1.14 -0.94 6.28
N CYS A 276 0.83 -1.93 5.42
CA CYS A 276 1.48 -3.23 5.50
C CYS A 276 2.93 -3.14 5.04
N ALA A 277 3.21 -2.38 3.98
CA ALA A 277 4.58 -2.18 3.51
C ALA A 277 5.48 -1.52 4.58
N TYR A 278 4.99 -0.49 5.29
CA TYR A 278 5.74 0.16 6.36
C TYR A 278 5.96 -0.78 7.56
N THR A 279 4.94 -1.52 7.97
CA THR A 279 5.06 -2.46 9.10
C THR A 279 6.01 -3.62 8.78
N ALA A 280 5.99 -4.13 7.53
CA ALA A 280 6.94 -5.13 7.04
C ALA A 280 8.37 -4.56 6.95
N LEU A 281 8.54 -3.31 6.49
CA LEU A 281 9.83 -2.61 6.47
C LEU A 281 10.43 -2.51 7.87
N MET A 282 9.63 -2.06 8.85
CA MET A 282 10.12 -1.91 10.22
C MET A 282 10.51 -3.25 10.85
N ALA A 283 9.76 -4.31 10.56
CA ALA A 283 10.09 -5.66 11.00
C ALA A 283 11.39 -6.18 10.35
N GLU A 284 11.57 -5.95 9.05
CA GLU A 284 12.79 -6.34 8.31
C GLU A 284 14.04 -5.60 8.81
N LEU A 285 13.92 -4.31 9.16
CA LEU A 285 15.04 -3.53 9.70
C LEU A 285 15.55 -4.10 11.04
N GLU A 286 14.69 -4.73 11.83
CA GLU A 286 15.02 -5.35 13.11
C GLU A 286 15.52 -6.81 13.00
N ALA A 287 15.44 -7.41 11.81
CA ALA A 287 15.99 -8.75 11.57
C ALA A 287 17.53 -8.66 11.53
N GLU A 288 18.20 -9.13 12.59
CA GLU A 288 19.68 -9.05 12.65
C GLU A 288 20.36 -10.33 12.16
N LYS A 289 19.94 -11.49 12.69
CA LYS A 289 20.43 -12.83 12.31
C LYS A 289 19.26 -13.82 12.36
N PRO A 290 18.33 -13.71 11.43
CA PRO A 290 17.15 -14.57 11.43
C PRO A 290 17.53 -16.04 11.23
N GLU A 291 16.64 -16.95 11.65
CA GLU A 291 16.85 -18.37 11.43
C GLU A 291 16.87 -18.70 9.93
N TYR A 292 15.91 -18.19 9.18
CA TYR A 292 15.81 -18.29 7.72
C TYR A 292 16.19 -16.96 7.06
N THR A 293 16.71 -17.03 5.84
CA THR A 293 16.90 -15.82 5.04
C THR A 293 15.55 -15.14 4.82
N THR A 294 15.46 -13.83 5.11
CA THR A 294 14.26 -13.03 4.89
C THR A 294 14.30 -12.37 3.53
N VAL A 295 13.15 -12.23 2.90
CA VAL A 295 12.97 -11.55 1.60
C VAL A 295 11.72 -10.69 1.70
N THR A 296 11.89 -9.39 1.90
CA THR A 296 10.77 -8.44 1.93
C THR A 296 10.67 -7.72 0.60
N VAL A 297 9.52 -7.87 -0.07
CA VAL A 297 9.26 -7.36 -1.42
C VAL A 297 8.28 -6.21 -1.35
N PHE A 298 8.64 -5.10 -1.95
CA PHE A 298 7.77 -3.94 -2.18
C PHE A 298 7.51 -3.82 -3.67
N ALA A 299 6.30 -4.18 -4.11
CA ALA A 299 5.88 -4.23 -5.50
C ALA A 299 5.09 -2.99 -5.90
N ASP A 300 5.21 -2.60 -7.16
CA ASP A 300 4.41 -1.57 -7.82
C ASP A 300 3.23 -2.22 -8.57
N LYS A 301 2.25 -1.44 -8.97
CA LYS A 301 1.18 -1.81 -9.92
C LYS A 301 0.15 -2.83 -9.44
N GLU A 302 0.05 -3.08 -8.13
CA GLU A 302 -1.00 -3.95 -7.61
C GLU A 302 -2.38 -3.45 -8.04
N GLU A 303 -2.62 -2.17 -7.86
CA GLU A 303 -3.87 -1.45 -8.12
C GLU A 303 -4.34 -1.51 -9.60
N THR A 304 -3.46 -1.93 -10.48
CA THR A 304 -3.74 -2.11 -11.91
C THR A 304 -3.53 -3.55 -12.39
N GLY A 305 -3.49 -4.51 -11.46
CA GLY A 305 -3.41 -5.95 -11.75
C GLY A 305 -2.01 -6.54 -11.71
N SER A 306 -1.04 -5.86 -11.08
CA SER A 306 0.36 -6.30 -10.90
C SER A 306 1.15 -6.51 -12.21
N GLU A 307 0.65 -6.04 -13.33
CA GLU A 307 1.30 -6.22 -14.64
C GLU A 307 2.48 -5.24 -14.82
N GLY A 308 3.44 -5.65 -15.65
CA GLY A 308 4.64 -4.85 -15.94
C GLY A 308 5.85 -5.27 -15.13
N ASN A 309 7.00 -4.67 -15.45
CA ASN A 309 8.32 -5.09 -14.96
C ASN A 309 8.67 -4.64 -13.52
N THR A 310 7.77 -3.94 -12.86
CA THR A 310 7.86 -3.54 -11.45
C THR A 310 6.74 -4.15 -10.61
N GLY A 311 5.70 -4.71 -11.26
CA GLY A 311 4.64 -5.46 -10.61
C GLY A 311 5.05 -6.90 -10.27
N LEU A 312 4.33 -7.52 -9.36
CA LEU A 312 4.69 -8.86 -8.85
C LEU A 312 4.35 -10.00 -9.84
N SER A 313 3.62 -9.71 -10.93
CA SER A 313 3.47 -10.66 -12.04
C SER A 313 4.75 -10.86 -12.85
N SER A 314 5.75 -9.97 -12.70
CA SER A 314 7.05 -10.10 -13.35
C SER A 314 7.98 -11.07 -12.60
N ASP A 315 9.05 -11.47 -13.27
CA ASP A 315 10.00 -12.44 -12.73
C ASP A 315 11.04 -11.82 -11.75
N PHE A 316 10.91 -10.55 -11.33
CA PHE A 316 11.98 -9.92 -10.56
C PHE A 316 12.20 -10.59 -9.19
N LEU A 317 11.14 -11.04 -8.51
CA LEU A 317 11.25 -11.83 -7.28
C LEU A 317 11.85 -13.21 -7.58
N LEU A 318 11.36 -13.89 -8.61
CA LEU A 318 11.88 -15.19 -9.04
C LEU A 318 13.38 -15.13 -9.33
N HIS A 319 13.83 -14.12 -10.07
CA HIS A 319 15.26 -13.92 -10.39
C HIS A 319 16.09 -13.71 -9.12
N HIS A 320 15.57 -12.95 -8.14
CA HIS A 320 16.27 -12.78 -6.86
C HIS A 320 16.42 -14.10 -6.11
N ILE A 321 15.35 -14.90 -6.01
CA ILE A 321 15.42 -16.25 -5.39
C ILE A 321 16.39 -17.17 -6.14
N GLN A 322 16.44 -17.08 -7.47
CA GLN A 322 17.41 -17.83 -8.27
C GLN A 322 18.86 -17.47 -7.91
N TYR A 323 19.16 -16.18 -7.72
CA TYR A 323 20.49 -15.75 -7.28
C TYR A 323 20.82 -16.26 -5.86
N LEU A 324 19.88 -16.21 -4.92
CA LEU A 324 20.09 -16.75 -3.57
C LEU A 324 20.39 -18.25 -3.62
N ALA A 325 19.61 -19.02 -4.39
CA ALA A 325 19.81 -20.44 -4.57
C ALA A 325 21.18 -20.76 -5.22
N GLN A 326 21.56 -20.02 -6.27
CA GLN A 326 22.82 -20.22 -6.99
C GLN A 326 24.05 -20.00 -6.10
N GLN A 327 24.02 -19.04 -5.18
CA GLN A 327 25.13 -18.76 -4.27
C GLN A 327 25.44 -19.95 -3.35
N GLU A 328 24.44 -20.76 -3.05
CA GLU A 328 24.58 -21.93 -2.17
C GLU A 328 24.63 -23.25 -2.97
N GLY A 329 24.58 -23.22 -4.30
CA GLY A 329 24.51 -24.39 -5.15
C GLY A 329 23.20 -25.19 -5.01
N ALA A 330 22.11 -24.52 -4.58
CA ALA A 330 20.80 -25.10 -4.37
C ALA A 330 19.94 -25.02 -5.65
N ASP A 331 18.96 -25.90 -5.80
CA ASP A 331 17.92 -25.78 -6.81
C ASP A 331 16.87 -24.77 -6.35
N TYR A 332 16.70 -23.67 -7.09
CA TYR A 332 15.73 -22.60 -6.74
C TYR A 332 14.30 -23.13 -6.64
N LYS A 333 13.93 -24.21 -7.32
CA LYS A 333 12.61 -24.84 -7.21
C LYS A 333 12.41 -25.47 -5.85
N GLN A 334 13.45 -26.05 -5.27
CA GLN A 334 13.43 -26.55 -3.88
C GLN A 334 13.35 -25.39 -2.88
N VAL A 335 14.09 -24.32 -3.13
CA VAL A 335 14.00 -23.10 -2.30
C VAL A 335 12.58 -22.58 -2.25
N LEU A 336 11.95 -22.39 -3.43
CA LEU A 336 10.57 -21.91 -3.51
C LEU A 336 9.58 -22.83 -2.80
N ALA A 337 9.67 -24.16 -3.04
CA ALA A 337 8.78 -25.14 -2.41
C ALA A 337 8.94 -25.25 -0.89
N ALA A 338 10.09 -24.87 -0.33
CA ALA A 338 10.35 -24.83 1.11
C ALA A 338 10.06 -23.46 1.74
N SER A 339 9.74 -22.46 0.91
CA SER A 339 9.52 -21.08 1.36
C SER A 339 8.08 -20.85 1.84
N VAL A 340 7.92 -19.84 2.69
CA VAL A 340 6.63 -19.39 3.19
C VAL A 340 6.52 -17.89 2.95
N CYS A 341 5.34 -17.44 2.53
CA CYS A 341 5.05 -16.03 2.30
C CYS A 341 3.86 -15.56 3.14
N LEU A 342 4.04 -14.43 3.84
CA LEU A 342 2.96 -13.56 4.25
C LEU A 342 2.77 -12.50 3.16
N SER A 343 1.69 -12.67 2.40
CA SER A 343 1.29 -11.69 1.38
C SER A 343 0.58 -10.55 2.08
N SER A 344 1.19 -9.40 2.04
CA SER A 344 0.71 -8.23 2.75
C SER A 344 -0.27 -7.46 1.86
N ASP A 345 -1.47 -7.24 2.37
CA ASP A 345 -2.48 -6.39 1.76
C ASP A 345 -3.55 -6.05 2.81
N VAL A 346 -4.09 -4.85 2.78
CA VAL A 346 -5.10 -4.41 3.73
C VAL A 346 -6.39 -5.24 3.59
N ASN A 347 -7.18 -5.29 4.66
CA ASN A 347 -8.50 -5.91 4.64
C ASN A 347 -9.59 -4.87 4.92
N ALA A 348 -10.75 -5.00 4.28
CA ALA A 348 -11.88 -4.11 4.51
C ALA A 348 -12.46 -4.32 5.91
N ALA A 349 -12.28 -3.36 6.81
CA ALA A 349 -12.89 -3.39 8.13
C ALA A 349 -14.42 -3.26 8.03
N PHE A 350 -15.14 -3.95 8.93
CA PHE A 350 -16.58 -3.81 9.05
C PHE A 350 -16.97 -2.36 9.35
N ASP A 351 -17.76 -1.78 8.46
CA ASP A 351 -18.32 -0.43 8.65
C ASP A 351 -19.78 -0.53 9.08
N PRO A 352 -20.13 -0.14 10.31
CA PRO A 352 -21.51 -0.21 10.82
C PRO A 352 -22.47 0.72 10.06
N THR A 353 -21.96 1.66 9.25
CA THR A 353 -22.77 2.51 8.38
C THR A 353 -23.27 1.74 7.14
N PHE A 354 -22.52 0.73 6.71
CA PHE A 354 -22.82 -0.05 5.49
C PHE A 354 -22.80 -1.56 5.76
N PRO A 355 -23.55 -2.08 6.75
CA PRO A 355 -23.45 -3.48 7.16
C PRO A 355 -23.87 -4.47 6.06
N GLN A 356 -24.69 -4.02 5.09
CA GLN A 356 -25.23 -4.87 4.04
C GLN A 356 -24.21 -5.37 3.01
N VAL A 357 -22.98 -4.82 3.02
CA VAL A 357 -21.92 -5.25 2.10
C VAL A 357 -20.99 -6.30 2.72
N SER A 358 -21.21 -6.65 3.97
CA SER A 358 -20.35 -7.54 4.76
C SER A 358 -21.10 -8.76 5.28
N GLU A 359 -20.42 -9.84 5.58
CA GLU A 359 -20.88 -10.93 6.43
C GLU A 359 -20.19 -10.79 7.79
N GLU A 360 -20.95 -10.39 8.81
CA GLU A 360 -20.41 -9.91 10.10
C GLU A 360 -19.50 -10.90 10.81
N ARG A 361 -19.78 -12.22 10.74
CA ARG A 361 -19.00 -13.23 11.46
C ARG A 361 -17.59 -13.42 10.91
N ASN A 362 -17.42 -13.14 9.61
CA ASN A 362 -16.16 -13.31 8.91
C ASN A 362 -15.56 -11.99 8.43
N SER A 363 -16.05 -10.86 8.94
CA SER A 363 -15.48 -9.54 8.71
C SER A 363 -14.39 -9.23 9.71
N SER A 364 -13.41 -8.43 9.31
CA SER A 364 -12.44 -7.86 10.23
C SER A 364 -12.99 -6.60 10.91
N TYR A 365 -12.50 -6.32 12.12
CA TYR A 365 -12.91 -5.18 12.93
C TYR A 365 -11.68 -4.40 13.39
N LEU A 366 -11.84 -3.08 13.58
CA LEU A 366 -10.78 -2.26 14.16
C LEU A 366 -10.51 -2.64 15.62
N ASN A 367 -9.25 -2.50 16.04
CA ASN A 367 -8.75 -2.82 17.38
C ASN A 367 -8.79 -4.32 17.74
N ARG A 368 -8.75 -5.20 16.76
CA ARG A 368 -8.67 -6.65 16.98
C ARG A 368 -7.39 -7.30 16.44
N GLY A 369 -6.43 -6.48 16.00
CA GLY A 369 -5.12 -6.92 15.51
C GLY A 369 -5.06 -7.15 14.01
N CYS A 370 -3.98 -7.79 13.58
CA CYS A 370 -3.76 -8.11 12.19
C CYS A 370 -4.80 -9.09 11.65
N VAL A 371 -5.08 -9.01 10.36
CA VAL A 371 -6.11 -9.82 9.69
C VAL A 371 -5.44 -10.93 8.89
N LEU A 372 -5.66 -12.19 9.28
CA LEU A 372 -5.34 -13.35 8.46
C LEU A 372 -6.49 -13.61 7.48
N THR A 373 -6.23 -13.43 6.21
CA THR A 373 -7.20 -13.65 5.14
C THR A 373 -6.87 -14.94 4.41
N LYS A 374 -7.64 -15.99 4.68
CA LYS A 374 -7.40 -17.32 4.12
C LYS A 374 -7.55 -17.31 2.59
N TYR A 375 -8.47 -16.51 2.08
CA TYR A 375 -8.73 -16.27 0.65
C TYR A 375 -9.41 -14.92 0.47
N THR A 376 -9.23 -14.29 -0.68
CA THR A 376 -9.86 -13.01 -1.03
C THR A 376 -10.89 -13.18 -2.13
N GLY A 377 -10.55 -13.47 -3.31
CA GLY A 377 -11.27 -13.78 -4.53
C GLY A 377 -12.74 -13.37 -4.65
N ALA A 378 -13.18 -13.10 -5.84
CA ALA A 378 -14.59 -12.80 -6.09
C ALA A 378 -15.40 -14.08 -6.36
N ARG A 379 -16.73 -14.04 -6.10
CA ARG A 379 -17.67 -15.14 -6.37
C ARG A 379 -17.20 -16.47 -5.76
N GLY A 380 -16.98 -17.52 -6.57
CA GLY A 380 -16.49 -18.83 -6.13
C GLY A 380 -14.97 -18.86 -5.88
N LYS A 381 -14.40 -17.91 -5.16
CA LYS A 381 -12.95 -17.79 -4.85
C LYS A 381 -12.05 -17.71 -6.08
N SER A 382 -12.53 -17.07 -7.15
CA SER A 382 -11.74 -16.92 -8.37
C SER A 382 -10.66 -15.84 -8.22
N SER A 383 -9.52 -16.04 -8.89
CA SER A 383 -8.39 -15.09 -8.93
C SER A 383 -7.75 -14.79 -7.56
N THR A 384 -7.78 -15.74 -6.64
CA THR A 384 -7.18 -15.64 -5.30
C THR A 384 -6.23 -16.80 -5.03
N ASN A 385 -5.43 -16.68 -3.98
CA ASN A 385 -4.85 -17.79 -3.25
C ASN A 385 -5.87 -18.30 -2.20
N ASP A 386 -5.87 -19.59 -1.87
CA ASP A 386 -6.62 -20.19 -0.77
C ASP A 386 -5.62 -20.94 0.11
N ALA A 387 -5.22 -20.34 1.22
CA ALA A 387 -4.18 -20.87 2.09
C ALA A 387 -4.60 -22.23 2.70
N SER A 388 -3.64 -23.17 2.80
CA SER A 388 -3.89 -24.48 3.39
C SER A 388 -4.16 -24.38 4.89
N ALA A 389 -4.86 -25.37 5.44
CA ALA A 389 -5.13 -25.46 6.89
C ALA A 389 -3.82 -25.58 7.69
N GLU A 390 -2.85 -26.29 7.13
CA GLU A 390 -1.53 -26.49 7.74
C GLU A 390 -0.73 -25.19 7.84
N LEU A 391 -0.80 -24.35 6.81
CA LEU A 391 -0.16 -23.03 6.84
C LEU A 391 -0.87 -22.10 7.83
N MET A 392 -2.21 -22.08 7.81
CA MET A 392 -3.00 -21.31 8.77
C MET A 392 -2.64 -21.67 10.20
N ALA A 393 -2.57 -22.97 10.52
CA ALA A 393 -2.21 -23.43 11.86
C ALA A 393 -0.81 -22.95 12.28
N ARG A 394 0.20 -23.13 11.41
CA ARG A 394 1.58 -22.67 11.68
C ARG A 394 1.68 -21.17 11.95
N VAL A 395 0.94 -20.37 11.19
CA VAL A 395 0.98 -18.89 11.34
C VAL A 395 0.23 -18.47 12.60
N ILE A 396 -0.90 -19.09 12.91
CA ILE A 396 -1.68 -18.83 14.14
C ILE A 396 -0.84 -19.19 15.38
N ASP A 397 -0.25 -20.38 15.41
CA ASP A 397 0.60 -20.82 16.52
C ASP A 397 1.76 -19.83 16.73
N LEU A 398 2.42 -19.41 15.67
CA LEU A 398 3.49 -18.40 15.71
C LEU A 398 3.01 -17.08 16.33
N PHE A 399 1.82 -16.61 15.95
CA PHE A 399 1.27 -15.35 16.48
C PHE A 399 0.92 -15.48 17.97
N GLU A 400 0.29 -16.57 18.36
CA GLU A 400 -0.07 -16.82 19.76
C GLU A 400 1.18 -16.95 20.66
N GLU A 401 2.21 -17.63 20.21
CA GLU A 401 3.50 -17.78 20.92
C GLU A 401 4.22 -16.42 21.10
N ASN A 402 4.01 -15.47 20.19
CA ASN A 402 4.63 -14.14 20.23
C ASN A 402 3.71 -13.02 20.75
N GLY A 403 2.54 -13.36 21.28
CA GLY A 403 1.60 -12.40 21.85
C GLY A 403 1.06 -11.39 20.82
N VAL A 404 0.92 -11.83 19.56
CA VAL A 404 0.29 -11.06 18.50
C VAL A 404 -1.22 -11.26 18.56
N CYS A 405 -1.99 -10.19 18.63
CA CYS A 405 -3.43 -10.27 18.44
C CYS A 405 -3.76 -10.34 16.97
N TRP A 406 -4.64 -11.27 16.61
CA TRP A 406 -5.03 -11.54 15.23
C TRP A 406 -6.52 -11.83 15.13
N GLN A 407 -7.04 -11.68 13.92
CA GLN A 407 -8.41 -12.02 13.55
C GLN A 407 -8.43 -12.58 12.13
N THR A 408 -9.56 -13.15 11.71
CA THR A 408 -9.79 -13.49 10.30
C THR A 408 -10.70 -12.43 9.66
N GLY A 409 -10.61 -12.29 8.34
CA GLY A 409 -11.48 -11.42 7.58
C GLY A 409 -11.68 -11.92 6.15
N GLU A 410 -12.85 -11.60 5.58
CA GLU A 410 -13.15 -11.73 4.16
C GLU A 410 -13.34 -10.32 3.56
N LEU A 411 -13.13 -10.18 2.26
CA LEU A 411 -13.34 -8.91 1.56
C LEU A 411 -14.80 -8.76 1.13
N GLY A 412 -15.68 -8.46 2.12
CA GLY A 412 -17.12 -8.29 1.89
C GLY A 412 -17.90 -9.60 1.82
N ALA A 413 -19.23 -9.49 1.74
CA ALA A 413 -20.14 -10.63 1.60
C ALA A 413 -19.95 -11.32 0.23
N VAL A 414 -20.22 -12.64 0.18
CA VAL A 414 -20.18 -13.42 -1.06
C VAL A 414 -21.08 -12.79 -2.13
N ASP A 415 -20.59 -12.72 -3.35
CA ASP A 415 -21.21 -12.08 -4.52
C ASP A 415 -21.30 -10.54 -4.48
N VAL A 416 -20.93 -9.90 -3.35
CA VAL A 416 -20.89 -8.45 -3.19
C VAL A 416 -19.44 -7.94 -3.24
N GLY A 417 -18.55 -8.58 -2.49
CA GLY A 417 -17.15 -8.23 -2.38
C GLY A 417 -16.22 -9.23 -3.07
N GLY A 418 -14.95 -9.06 -2.81
CA GLY A 418 -13.87 -9.89 -3.32
C GLY A 418 -12.90 -9.11 -4.20
N GLY A 419 -11.63 -9.46 -4.14
CA GLY A 419 -10.55 -8.88 -4.92
C GLY A 419 -9.38 -9.84 -5.01
N GLY A 420 -8.41 -9.55 -5.86
CA GLY A 420 -7.15 -10.25 -5.89
C GLY A 420 -6.13 -9.50 -5.05
N THR A 421 -5.12 -10.21 -4.57
CA THR A 421 -3.95 -9.67 -3.88
C THR A 421 -2.69 -10.16 -4.59
N VAL A 422 -1.53 -9.68 -4.18
CA VAL A 422 -0.25 -10.17 -4.70
C VAL A 422 0.02 -11.64 -4.35
N ALA A 423 -0.70 -12.23 -3.38
CA ALA A 423 -0.56 -13.63 -2.96
C ALA A 423 -0.61 -14.64 -4.11
N LYS A 424 -1.52 -14.45 -5.06
CA LYS A 424 -1.67 -15.38 -6.20
C LYS A 424 -0.41 -15.50 -7.06
N PHE A 425 0.38 -14.44 -7.15
CA PHE A 425 1.62 -14.44 -7.94
C PHE A 425 2.74 -15.18 -7.21
N VAL A 426 2.82 -15.03 -5.88
CA VAL A 426 3.79 -15.75 -5.06
C VAL A 426 3.42 -17.23 -4.96
N ALA A 427 2.15 -17.55 -4.69
CA ALA A 427 1.66 -18.93 -4.66
C ALA A 427 1.86 -19.67 -5.99
N LYS A 428 1.72 -18.95 -7.14
CA LYS A 428 2.01 -19.52 -8.48
C LYS A 428 3.45 -20.00 -8.64
N MET A 429 4.39 -19.44 -7.87
CA MET A 429 5.78 -19.90 -7.83
C MET A 429 5.99 -21.14 -6.94
N ASN A 430 4.93 -21.79 -6.46
CA ASN A 430 4.95 -22.94 -5.56
C ASN A 430 5.45 -22.60 -4.14
N VAL A 431 5.13 -21.42 -3.65
CA VAL A 431 5.41 -20.96 -2.28
C VAL A 431 4.13 -21.08 -1.42
N ASP A 432 4.24 -21.63 -0.23
CA ASP A 432 3.14 -21.62 0.76
C ASP A 432 2.81 -20.16 1.14
N THR A 433 1.62 -19.69 0.79
CA THR A 433 1.26 -18.28 0.88
C THR A 433 -0.07 -18.07 1.60
N VAL A 434 -0.12 -17.11 2.52
CA VAL A 434 -1.34 -16.61 3.15
C VAL A 434 -1.34 -15.08 3.19
N ASP A 435 -2.51 -14.46 3.03
CA ASP A 435 -2.65 -13.01 3.14
C ASP A 435 -2.71 -12.58 4.63
N LEU A 436 -1.96 -11.53 4.94
CA LEU A 436 -1.91 -10.90 6.26
C LEU A 436 -1.91 -9.38 6.10
N GLY A 437 -2.85 -8.68 6.72
CA GLY A 437 -2.89 -7.23 6.59
C GLY A 437 -3.52 -6.49 7.76
N VAL A 438 -3.77 -5.21 7.53
CA VAL A 438 -4.36 -4.29 8.50
C VAL A 438 -5.81 -4.02 8.11
N PRO A 439 -6.77 -4.01 9.06
CA PRO A 439 -8.15 -3.61 8.76
C PRO A 439 -8.23 -2.10 8.49
N VAL A 440 -8.84 -1.74 7.36
CA VAL A 440 -8.96 -0.34 6.89
C VAL A 440 -10.42 0.00 6.56
N LEU A 441 -10.87 1.17 6.98
CA LEU A 441 -12.12 1.79 6.54
C LEU A 441 -11.87 2.79 5.42
N SER A 442 -12.83 2.97 4.54
CA SER A 442 -12.74 3.90 3.40
C SER A 442 -11.56 3.61 2.45
N MET A 443 -11.21 2.32 2.29
CA MET A 443 -10.17 1.87 1.36
C MET A 443 -10.33 2.51 -0.03
N HIS A 444 -9.24 2.87 -0.70
CA HIS A 444 -9.16 3.57 -1.98
C HIS A 444 -9.73 5.01 -1.98
N SER A 445 -10.11 5.55 -0.82
CA SER A 445 -10.53 6.96 -0.74
C SER A 445 -9.32 7.90 -0.60
N PRO A 446 -9.51 9.22 -0.84
CA PRO A 446 -8.48 10.21 -0.54
C PRO A 446 -8.03 10.28 0.93
N PHE A 447 -8.78 9.65 1.84
CA PHE A 447 -8.50 9.64 3.27
C PHE A 447 -9.03 8.35 3.91
N GLU A 448 -8.15 7.38 4.09
CA GLU A 448 -8.42 6.06 4.65
C GLU A 448 -8.17 6.04 6.15
N LEU A 449 -8.80 5.13 6.89
CA LEU A 449 -8.74 5.06 8.35
C LEU A 449 -8.32 3.67 8.82
N THR A 450 -7.37 3.61 9.76
CA THR A 450 -7.02 2.36 10.47
C THR A 450 -6.72 2.62 11.95
N ALA A 451 -6.86 1.61 12.79
CA ALA A 451 -6.56 1.73 14.21
C ALA A 451 -5.06 1.53 14.48
N LYS A 452 -4.51 2.35 15.37
CA LYS A 452 -3.07 2.31 15.74
C LYS A 452 -2.65 0.96 16.32
N LEU A 453 -3.52 0.33 17.11
CA LEU A 453 -3.27 -1.00 17.67
C LEU A 453 -3.17 -2.07 16.60
N ASP A 454 -4.00 -2.01 15.56
CA ASP A 454 -3.95 -2.98 14.46
C ASP A 454 -2.66 -2.82 13.64
N VAL A 455 -2.24 -1.59 13.37
CA VAL A 455 -0.95 -1.30 12.73
C VAL A 455 0.21 -1.87 13.55
N TYR A 456 0.20 -1.66 14.86
CA TYR A 456 1.27 -2.13 15.74
C TYR A 456 1.30 -3.66 15.85
N HIS A 457 0.14 -4.32 15.94
CA HIS A 457 0.09 -5.79 15.95
C HIS A 457 0.46 -6.42 14.62
N THR A 458 0.20 -5.75 13.50
CA THR A 458 0.68 -6.20 12.18
C THR A 458 2.20 -6.11 12.08
N TYR A 459 2.81 -5.04 12.59
CA TYR A 459 4.27 -4.97 12.73
C TYR A 459 4.81 -6.12 13.60
N LYS A 460 4.20 -6.40 14.75
CA LYS A 460 4.61 -7.54 15.62
C LYS A 460 4.48 -8.88 14.91
N ALA A 461 3.42 -9.05 14.08
CA ALA A 461 3.22 -10.26 13.30
C ALA A 461 4.35 -10.50 12.29
N TYR A 462 4.71 -9.47 11.51
CA TYR A 462 5.85 -9.57 10.59
C TYR A 462 7.17 -9.80 11.32
N LYS A 463 7.38 -9.13 12.45
CA LYS A 463 8.57 -9.33 13.28
C LYS A 463 8.70 -10.77 13.76
N ALA A 464 7.63 -11.35 14.28
CA ALA A 464 7.61 -12.76 14.71
C ALA A 464 7.89 -13.73 13.54
N PHE A 465 7.39 -13.40 12.34
CA PHE A 465 7.57 -14.24 11.16
C PHE A 465 9.00 -14.19 10.58
N LEU A 466 9.69 -13.07 10.73
CA LEU A 466 11.04 -12.85 10.18
C LEU A 466 12.18 -13.25 11.15
N GLN A 467 11.88 -13.47 12.42
CA GLN A 467 12.86 -13.92 13.44
C GLN A 467 13.00 -15.44 13.45
#